data_5521b499b3b55ad1e0e9e5ab96e3b020
#
_entry.id   5521b499b3b55ad1e0e9e5ab96e3b020
#
_cell.length_a   1.000
_cell.length_b   1.000
_cell.length_c   1.000
_cell.angle_alpha   90.00
_cell.angle_beta   90.00
_cell.angle_gamma   90.00
#
_symmetry.space_group_name_H-M   'P 1'
#
loop_
_entity.id
_entity.type
_entity.pdbx_description
1 polymer ?
#
loop_
_entity_poly.entity_id
_entity_poly.type
_entity_poly.pdbx_seq_one_letter_code
_entity_poly.pdbx_strand_id
1 'polypeptide(L)'
;MLPGASRRAGSRSAAGSALNIEGVLMQTTTHTVNKNLIGGAWRDGADIADDINPSNTQDVVGRFVQGDASQVSAAVVGAKEAFPAWSRSNPQTRHDILKRVGDEIMARKDELGRLLSQEEGKTVAEGVGEVMRAAQIFLFFSGECLRLAGEKTPSVRPGIDIEITREPIGVVGMITPWNFPIAIPAWKTAPALAYGNCVVLKPAELVPAMAHAMADIINRAGAPPGVFNLVMGRGSVVGQAMLEHKDIAAISFTGSVATGRHIAAACVASNPMKKVQLEMGGKNPMIVLDDADLNVAADCAVNSAFFSTGQRCTASSRLIVTQGIHDRFVDAVTHRMRALVVDDALKPGTQIGPVVDESQLKQNMSYIQIGKDEGAKLVAGGERLNRDNPGFYLAPALFTEANNKMRIASEEIFGPVAAVIPARNYDEALELANDTEFGLTAGICTSSLKYASHFKRNAEAGMVMVNLPTAGVDYHVPFGGRKGSSYGPREQGRYAQEFYTIVKTAYAFDLNDPYVPKPT
;
A
#
# COMPACT_ATOMS: atom_id res chain seq x y z
N MET A 1 45.07 -54.61 35.96
CA MET A 1 45.90 -54.36 37.18
C MET A 1 45.41 -53.05 37.83
N LEU A 2 44.66 -53.15 38.90
CA LEU A 2 44.53 -52.12 39.96
C LEU A 2 45.73 -52.32 40.92
N PRO A 3 46.15 -51.38 41.81
CA PRO A 3 45.37 -50.67 42.80
C PRO A 3 45.79 -49.18 42.98
N GLY A 4 45.31 -48.35 43.86
CA GLY A 4 44.65 -48.46 45.11
C GLY A 4 44.30 -47.08 45.69
N ALA A 5 43.39 -47.09 46.64
CA ALA A 5 42.80 -45.97 47.34
C ALA A 5 43.69 -45.35 48.47
N SER A 6 43.42 -44.09 48.84
CA SER A 6 43.42 -43.70 50.20
C SER A 6 42.49 -42.48 50.50
N ARG A 7 41.67 -42.66 51.51
CA ARG A 7 40.82 -41.66 52.19
C ARG A 7 41.64 -40.79 53.10
N ARG A 8 41.30 -39.53 53.30
CA ARG A 8 41.18 -38.91 54.61
C ARG A 8 40.16 -37.75 54.65
N ALA A 9 39.44 -37.74 55.74
CA ALA A 9 38.36 -36.87 56.13
C ALA A 9 38.82 -35.61 56.92
N GLY A 10 37.89 -34.63 56.98
CA GLY A 10 37.78 -33.67 58.06
C GLY A 10 37.81 -32.21 57.56
N SER A 11 36.84 -31.41 57.72
CA SER A 11 36.15 -30.83 58.81
C SER A 11 35.14 -29.76 58.32
N ARG A 12 34.02 -29.67 59.01
CA ARG A 12 32.94 -28.69 58.79
C ARG A 12 33.37 -27.29 59.22
N SER A 13 32.99 -26.28 58.45
CA SER A 13 32.78 -24.94 59.03
C SER A 13 31.62 -24.30 58.24
N ALA A 14 30.57 -23.92 58.96
CA ALA A 14 29.43 -23.20 58.48
C ALA A 14 29.74 -21.71 58.39
N ALA A 15 29.42 -21.06 57.27
CA ALA A 15 29.30 -19.60 57.21
C ALA A 15 28.38 -19.18 56.08
N GLY A 16 27.30 -18.53 56.41
CA GLY A 16 26.72 -17.37 55.74
C GLY A 16 26.21 -17.49 54.32
N SER A 17 24.88 -17.68 54.19
CA SER A 17 24.16 -17.41 52.96
C SER A 17 24.17 -15.91 52.62
N ALA A 18 24.92 -15.51 51.59
CA ALA A 18 24.75 -14.24 50.93
C ALA A 18 23.89 -14.49 49.65
N LEU A 19 22.67 -13.98 49.66
CA LEU A 19 21.82 -13.89 48.46
C LEU A 19 22.50 -12.94 47.46
N ASN A 20 23.11 -13.50 46.43
CA ASN A 20 23.51 -12.75 45.25
C ASN A 20 22.24 -12.48 44.45
N ILE A 21 21.72 -11.26 44.50
CA ILE A 21 20.78 -10.70 43.54
C ILE A 21 21.63 -10.34 42.33
N GLU A 22 21.84 -11.28 41.40
CA GLU A 22 22.32 -10.95 40.07
C GLU A 22 21.21 -10.17 39.37
N GLY A 23 21.44 -8.87 39.22
CA GLY A 23 20.62 -8.02 38.37
C GLY A 23 20.64 -8.56 36.95
N VAL A 24 19.47 -8.91 36.43
CA VAL A 24 19.23 -9.13 35.01
C VAL A 24 19.54 -7.80 34.31
N LEU A 25 20.78 -7.65 33.86
CA LEU A 25 21.14 -6.62 32.89
C LEU A 25 20.32 -6.90 31.63
N MET A 26 19.23 -6.13 31.41
CA MET A 26 18.60 -6.01 30.10
C MET A 26 19.72 -5.64 29.13
N GLN A 27 20.08 -6.57 28.25
CA GLN A 27 20.90 -6.25 27.10
C GLN A 27 20.07 -5.31 26.22
N THR A 28 20.31 -4.01 26.36
CA THR A 28 19.86 -3.02 25.39
C THR A 28 20.59 -3.32 24.08
N THR A 29 19.96 -4.04 23.20
CA THR A 29 20.39 -4.14 21.80
C THR A 29 20.41 -2.72 21.24
N THR A 30 21.59 -2.16 21.07
CA THR A 30 21.77 -0.85 20.44
C THR A 30 21.49 -1.01 18.95
N HIS A 31 20.24 -0.79 18.54
CA HIS A 31 19.90 -0.75 17.11
C HIS A 31 20.63 0.41 16.45
N THR A 32 21.29 0.13 15.33
CA THR A 32 21.85 1.17 14.45
C THR A 32 20.71 2.06 13.97
N VAL A 33 20.89 3.39 14.05
CA VAL A 33 19.88 4.34 13.58
C VAL A 33 19.93 4.43 12.06
N ASN A 34 18.82 4.12 11.42
CA ASN A 34 18.64 4.18 9.97
C ASN A 34 18.37 5.61 9.53
N LYS A 35 19.03 6.07 8.47
CA LYS A 35 19.13 7.46 8.04
C LYS A 35 18.23 7.74 6.82
N ASN A 36 17.97 9.01 6.54
CA ASN A 36 17.33 9.47 5.31
C ASN A 36 18.32 9.41 4.13
N LEU A 37 17.85 9.05 2.94
CA LEU A 37 18.65 9.11 1.71
C LEU A 37 18.35 10.41 0.98
N ILE A 38 19.33 11.33 0.96
CA ILE A 38 19.17 12.65 0.34
C ILE A 38 20.37 12.96 -0.56
N GLY A 39 20.12 13.20 -1.84
CA GLY A 39 21.17 13.48 -2.81
C GLY A 39 22.18 12.34 -2.96
N GLY A 40 21.75 11.09 -2.80
CA GLY A 40 22.60 9.89 -2.86
C GLY A 40 23.43 9.61 -1.60
N ALA A 41 23.25 10.39 -0.51
CA ALA A 41 23.96 10.22 0.74
C ALA A 41 22.98 9.98 1.91
N TRP A 42 23.37 9.09 2.83
CA TRP A 42 22.65 8.85 4.07
C TRP A 42 22.84 9.99 5.05
N ARG A 43 21.75 10.62 5.51
CA ARG A 43 21.75 11.81 6.38
C ARG A 43 21.05 11.52 7.71
N ASP A 44 21.59 12.05 8.78
CA ASP A 44 20.93 12.06 10.10
C ASP A 44 19.69 12.95 10.05
N GLY A 45 18.70 12.67 10.92
CA GLY A 45 17.48 13.47 11.04
C GLY A 45 17.49 14.37 12.27
N ALA A 46 16.42 15.11 12.46
CA ALA A 46 16.24 16.01 13.60
C ALA A 46 15.88 15.27 14.90
N ASP A 47 15.24 14.08 14.76
CA ASP A 47 14.77 13.24 15.86
C ASP A 47 14.85 11.77 15.44
N ILE A 48 14.56 10.84 16.35
CA ILE A 48 14.58 9.40 16.12
C ILE A 48 13.27 8.80 16.65
N ALA A 49 12.68 7.88 15.89
CA ALA A 49 11.54 7.08 16.32
C ALA A 49 11.87 5.59 16.26
N ASP A 50 11.28 4.85 17.16
CA ASP A 50 11.32 3.40 17.16
C ASP A 50 10.20 2.86 16.26
N ASP A 51 10.52 1.84 15.49
CA ASP A 51 9.59 1.04 14.71
C ASP A 51 9.23 -0.19 15.54
N ILE A 52 7.95 -0.35 15.86
CA ILE A 52 7.46 -1.33 16.85
C ILE A 52 6.70 -2.44 16.14
N ASN A 53 7.07 -3.68 16.44
CA ASN A 53 6.38 -4.87 15.96
C ASN A 53 4.94 -4.96 16.54
N PRO A 54 3.88 -4.88 15.71
CA PRO A 54 2.51 -4.96 16.21
C PRO A 54 2.12 -6.34 16.76
N SER A 55 2.87 -7.39 16.42
CA SER A 55 2.71 -8.73 17.03
C SER A 55 3.34 -8.82 18.43
N ASN A 56 4.30 -7.96 18.73
CA ASN A 56 4.97 -7.90 20.04
C ASN A 56 5.43 -6.48 20.31
N THR A 57 4.67 -5.72 21.06
CA THR A 57 4.97 -4.30 21.36
C THR A 57 6.24 -4.07 22.19
N GLN A 58 6.91 -5.14 22.65
CA GLN A 58 8.21 -5.10 23.31
C GLN A 58 9.38 -5.32 22.33
N ASP A 59 9.08 -5.69 21.08
CA ASP A 59 10.06 -5.92 20.01
C ASP A 59 10.20 -4.67 19.15
N VAL A 60 11.40 -4.08 19.13
CA VAL A 60 11.76 -2.94 18.29
C VAL A 60 12.37 -3.47 17.00
N VAL A 61 11.71 -3.27 15.87
CA VAL A 61 12.16 -3.69 14.53
C VAL A 61 13.40 -2.91 14.12
N GLY A 62 13.42 -1.61 14.42
CA GLY A 62 14.52 -0.72 14.11
C GLY A 62 14.32 0.69 14.66
N ARG A 63 15.35 1.52 14.50
CA ARG A 63 15.32 2.94 14.86
C ARG A 63 15.56 3.79 13.63
N PHE A 64 14.72 4.78 13.42
CA PHE A 64 14.71 5.57 12.17
C PHE A 64 14.70 7.06 12.47
N VAL A 65 15.53 7.81 11.73
CA VAL A 65 15.52 9.27 11.85
C VAL A 65 14.19 9.86 11.38
N GLN A 66 13.83 10.96 12.01
CA GLN A 66 12.69 11.80 11.60
C GLN A 66 13.22 13.05 10.91
N GLY A 67 12.80 13.24 9.67
CA GLY A 67 13.15 14.42 8.87
C GLY A 67 12.32 15.64 9.21
N ASP A 68 12.78 16.78 8.74
CA ASP A 68 12.14 18.08 8.86
C ASP A 68 12.02 18.80 7.50
N ALA A 69 11.50 20.02 7.51
CA ALA A 69 11.32 20.82 6.30
C ALA A 69 12.67 21.15 5.59
N SER A 70 13.77 21.26 6.33
CA SER A 70 15.10 21.53 5.75
C SER A 70 15.60 20.33 4.95
N GLN A 71 15.35 19.11 5.43
CA GLN A 71 15.69 17.88 4.72
C GLN A 71 14.82 17.66 3.49
N VAL A 72 13.53 18.00 3.55
CA VAL A 72 12.67 18.03 2.35
C VAL A 72 13.23 18.98 1.32
N SER A 73 13.61 20.21 1.73
CA SER A 73 14.20 21.19 0.81
C SER A 73 15.51 20.67 0.19
N ALA A 74 16.39 20.07 0.99
CA ALA A 74 17.63 19.48 0.49
C ALA A 74 17.39 18.33 -0.51
N ALA A 75 16.38 17.46 -0.23
CA ALA A 75 15.99 16.37 -1.12
C ALA A 75 15.44 16.90 -2.45
N VAL A 76 14.59 17.94 -2.41
CA VAL A 76 14.01 18.54 -3.61
C VAL A 76 15.06 19.28 -4.43
N VAL A 77 16.00 20.00 -3.79
CA VAL A 77 17.12 20.65 -4.48
C VAL A 77 17.97 19.61 -5.20
N GLY A 78 18.39 18.54 -4.50
CA GLY A 78 19.16 17.45 -5.12
C GLY A 78 18.41 16.77 -6.27
N ALA A 79 17.08 16.57 -6.14
CA ALA A 79 16.24 16.01 -7.19
C ALA A 79 16.17 16.97 -8.42
N LYS A 80 16.03 18.26 -8.18
CA LYS A 80 15.99 19.28 -9.25
C LYS A 80 17.33 19.37 -10.00
N GLU A 81 18.45 19.26 -9.30
CA GLU A 81 19.77 19.23 -9.90
C GLU A 81 20.02 17.96 -10.74
N ALA A 82 19.52 16.81 -10.30
CA ALA A 82 19.63 15.55 -11.03
C ALA A 82 18.71 15.47 -12.25
N PHE A 83 17.57 16.15 -12.23
CA PHE A 83 16.50 16.02 -13.22
C PHE A 83 16.94 16.27 -14.67
N PRO A 84 17.72 17.32 -15.06
CA PRO A 84 18.08 17.55 -16.44
C PRO A 84 18.89 16.40 -17.08
N ALA A 85 19.77 15.77 -16.32
CA ALA A 85 20.55 14.62 -16.79
C ALA A 85 19.72 13.35 -16.82
N TRP A 86 18.92 13.10 -15.77
CA TRP A 86 18.08 11.91 -15.67
C TRP A 86 16.96 11.88 -16.71
N SER A 87 16.25 13.00 -16.89
CA SER A 87 15.14 13.10 -17.86
C SER A 87 15.57 12.86 -19.31
N ARG A 88 16.83 13.15 -19.64
CA ARG A 88 17.43 12.96 -20.97
C ARG A 88 18.30 11.71 -21.06
N SER A 89 18.37 10.91 -20.00
CA SER A 89 19.15 9.68 -19.99
C SER A 89 18.62 8.69 -21.03
N ASN A 90 19.51 7.84 -21.53
CA ASN A 90 19.14 6.78 -22.46
C ASN A 90 18.10 5.86 -21.79
N PRO A 91 17.00 5.49 -22.47
CA PRO A 91 16.01 4.53 -21.95
C PRO A 91 16.61 3.22 -21.45
N GLN A 92 17.68 2.71 -22.09
CA GLN A 92 18.38 1.51 -21.65
C GLN A 92 19.02 1.67 -20.27
N THR A 93 19.58 2.86 -19.97
CA THR A 93 20.16 3.14 -18.65
C THR A 93 19.09 3.03 -17.55
N ARG A 94 17.89 3.61 -17.78
CA ARG A 94 16.79 3.51 -16.85
C ARG A 94 16.28 2.07 -16.72
N HIS A 95 16.14 1.37 -17.86
CA HIS A 95 15.79 -0.05 -17.89
C HIS A 95 16.72 -0.89 -17.00
N ASP A 96 18.05 -0.74 -17.19
CA ASP A 96 19.04 -1.56 -16.50
C ASP A 96 19.04 -1.30 -14.98
N ILE A 97 18.84 -0.06 -14.55
CA ILE A 97 18.74 0.29 -13.13
C ILE A 97 17.47 -0.33 -12.53
N LEU A 98 16.30 -0.10 -13.15
CA LEU A 98 15.03 -0.63 -12.63
C LEU A 98 15.01 -2.16 -12.63
N LYS A 99 15.63 -2.79 -13.64
CA LYS A 99 15.78 -4.24 -13.69
C LYS A 99 16.61 -4.76 -12.52
N ARG A 100 17.77 -4.14 -12.24
CA ARG A 100 18.59 -4.51 -11.06
C ARG A 100 17.83 -4.37 -9.74
N VAL A 101 17.03 -3.29 -9.59
CA VAL A 101 16.18 -3.11 -8.42
C VAL A 101 15.18 -4.26 -8.28
N GLY A 102 14.46 -4.58 -9.36
CA GLY A 102 13.48 -5.67 -9.36
C GLY A 102 14.11 -7.04 -9.09
N ASP A 103 15.24 -7.32 -9.72
CA ASP A 103 15.98 -8.58 -9.54
C ASP A 103 16.45 -8.74 -8.07
N GLU A 104 16.98 -7.68 -7.45
CA GLU A 104 17.44 -7.73 -6.07
C GLU A 104 16.29 -7.87 -5.07
N ILE A 105 15.19 -7.11 -5.24
CA ILE A 105 14.00 -7.28 -4.39
C ILE A 105 13.49 -8.72 -4.49
N MET A 106 13.43 -9.31 -5.70
CA MET A 106 12.99 -10.68 -5.91
C MET A 106 13.93 -11.68 -5.24
N ALA A 107 15.24 -11.49 -5.35
CA ALA A 107 16.23 -12.37 -4.72
C ALA A 107 16.16 -12.36 -3.19
N ARG A 108 15.76 -11.23 -2.59
CA ARG A 108 15.63 -11.05 -1.15
C ARG A 108 14.18 -11.16 -0.63
N LYS A 109 13.26 -11.73 -1.41
CA LYS A 109 11.82 -11.73 -1.10
C LYS A 109 11.48 -12.34 0.26
N ASP A 110 12.17 -13.39 0.67
CA ASP A 110 11.89 -14.08 1.93
C ASP A 110 12.40 -13.27 3.14
N GLU A 111 13.58 -12.66 3.03
CA GLU A 111 14.16 -11.74 4.02
C GLU A 111 13.28 -10.50 4.19
N LEU A 112 12.99 -9.82 3.08
CA LEU A 112 12.17 -8.60 3.08
C LEU A 112 10.73 -8.88 3.47
N GLY A 113 10.16 -10.03 3.05
CA GLY A 113 8.82 -10.44 3.43
C GLY A 113 8.69 -10.68 4.93
N ARG A 114 9.72 -11.27 5.56
CA ARG A 114 9.77 -11.43 7.01
C ARG A 114 9.90 -10.07 7.74
N LEU A 115 10.75 -9.18 7.24
CA LEU A 115 10.88 -7.82 7.77
C LEU A 115 9.55 -7.07 7.70
N LEU A 116 8.86 -7.14 6.55
CA LEU A 116 7.56 -6.53 6.36
C LEU A 116 6.51 -7.06 7.35
N SER A 117 6.50 -8.39 7.58
CA SER A 117 5.58 -9.01 8.54
C SER A 117 5.87 -8.57 9.97
N GLN A 118 7.13 -8.35 10.32
CA GLN A 118 7.55 -7.86 11.62
C GLN A 118 7.17 -6.39 11.82
N GLU A 119 7.31 -5.56 10.79
CA GLU A 119 7.04 -4.12 10.83
C GLU A 119 5.54 -3.79 10.80
N GLU A 120 4.75 -4.45 9.93
CA GLU A 120 3.36 -4.07 9.67
C GLU A 120 2.35 -5.06 10.27
N GLY A 121 2.74 -6.30 10.49
CA GLY A 121 1.90 -7.30 11.14
C GLY A 121 1.14 -8.24 10.21
N LYS A 122 1.23 -8.14 8.87
CA LYS A 122 0.66 -9.16 7.99
C LYS A 122 1.47 -10.45 8.04
N THR A 123 0.85 -11.57 7.72
CA THR A 123 1.51 -12.89 7.78
C THR A 123 2.73 -12.94 6.86
N VAL A 124 3.71 -13.82 7.17
CA VAL A 124 4.92 -13.98 6.34
C VAL A 124 4.57 -14.31 4.88
N ALA A 125 3.55 -15.12 4.65
CA ALA A 125 3.11 -15.45 3.30
C ALA A 125 2.59 -14.22 2.53
N GLU A 126 1.83 -13.34 3.21
CA GLU A 126 1.35 -12.08 2.63
C GLU A 126 2.50 -11.08 2.41
N GLY A 127 3.44 -10.99 3.38
CA GLY A 127 4.64 -10.15 3.27
C GLY A 127 5.52 -10.55 2.08
N VAL A 128 5.81 -11.83 1.92
CA VAL A 128 6.57 -12.35 0.76
C VAL A 128 5.83 -12.08 -0.55
N GLY A 129 4.51 -12.28 -0.57
CA GLY A 129 3.66 -11.98 -1.73
C GLY A 129 3.71 -10.50 -2.13
N GLU A 130 3.72 -9.59 -1.16
CA GLU A 130 3.84 -8.16 -1.40
C GLU A 130 5.22 -7.77 -1.95
N VAL A 131 6.29 -8.30 -1.39
CA VAL A 131 7.66 -8.08 -1.86
C VAL A 131 7.84 -8.58 -3.29
N MET A 132 7.32 -9.78 -3.61
CA MET A 132 7.32 -10.31 -4.98
C MET A 132 6.58 -9.36 -5.93
N ARG A 133 5.45 -8.80 -5.51
CA ARG A 133 4.70 -7.82 -6.30
C ARG A 133 5.51 -6.55 -6.55
N ALA A 134 6.20 -6.02 -5.54
CA ALA A 134 7.08 -4.86 -5.70
C ALA A 134 8.20 -5.12 -6.72
N ALA A 135 8.83 -6.30 -6.65
CA ALA A 135 9.82 -6.72 -7.64
C ALA A 135 9.24 -6.78 -9.06
N GLN A 136 8.07 -7.41 -9.23
CA GLN A 136 7.38 -7.51 -10.52
C GLN A 136 7.03 -6.14 -11.10
N ILE A 137 6.67 -5.17 -10.26
CA ILE A 137 6.39 -3.79 -10.68
C ILE A 137 7.66 -3.13 -11.25
N PHE A 138 8.79 -3.22 -10.56
CA PHE A 138 10.07 -2.69 -11.08
C PHE A 138 10.48 -3.38 -12.38
N LEU A 139 10.32 -4.69 -12.48
CA LEU A 139 10.60 -5.44 -13.72
C LEU A 139 9.67 -5.04 -14.87
N PHE A 140 8.38 -4.83 -14.60
CA PHE A 140 7.43 -4.34 -15.59
C PHE A 140 7.83 -2.96 -16.11
N PHE A 141 8.08 -2.00 -15.22
CA PHE A 141 8.46 -0.65 -15.61
C PHE A 141 9.86 -0.54 -16.19
N SER A 142 10.77 -1.47 -15.91
CA SER A 142 12.03 -1.55 -16.66
C SER A 142 11.76 -1.74 -18.16
N GLY A 143 10.82 -2.60 -18.52
CA GLY A 143 10.39 -2.76 -19.90
C GLY A 143 9.64 -1.54 -20.48
N GLU A 144 8.90 -0.82 -19.66
CA GLU A 144 8.16 0.38 -20.09
C GLU A 144 9.10 1.57 -20.39
N CYS A 145 10.31 1.60 -19.85
CA CYS A 145 11.35 2.55 -20.28
C CYS A 145 11.57 2.57 -21.79
N LEU A 146 11.45 1.39 -22.42
CA LEU A 146 11.69 1.18 -23.86
C LEU A 146 10.42 1.35 -24.71
N ARG A 147 9.24 1.54 -24.07
CA ARG A 147 7.93 1.56 -24.75
C ARG A 147 7.23 2.91 -24.69
N LEU A 148 7.87 3.94 -24.12
CA LEU A 148 7.30 5.29 -24.10
C LEU A 148 7.34 5.85 -25.54
N ALA A 149 6.21 5.72 -26.25
CA ALA A 149 6.09 6.15 -27.61
C ALA A 149 5.60 7.61 -27.73
N GLY A 150 5.98 8.26 -28.83
CA GLY A 150 5.36 9.46 -29.35
C GLY A 150 4.57 9.17 -30.62
N GLU A 151 3.99 10.20 -31.21
CA GLU A 151 3.23 10.12 -32.45
C GLU A 151 3.81 11.11 -33.46
N LYS A 152 3.82 10.71 -34.74
CA LYS A 152 4.04 11.64 -35.86
C LYS A 152 2.77 11.65 -36.69
N THR A 153 2.19 12.83 -36.91
CA THR A 153 0.94 12.98 -37.64
C THR A 153 1.07 14.12 -38.67
N PRO A 154 0.44 14.02 -39.87
CA PRO A 154 0.45 15.09 -40.83
C PRO A 154 -0.36 16.29 -40.32
N SER A 155 0.11 17.49 -40.67
CA SER A 155 -0.63 18.72 -40.43
C SER A 155 -1.77 18.89 -41.46
N VAL A 156 -2.81 19.60 -41.07
CA VAL A 156 -3.83 20.10 -42.03
C VAL A 156 -3.29 21.24 -42.89
N ARG A 157 -2.12 21.76 -42.61
CA ARG A 157 -1.40 22.79 -43.36
C ARG A 157 -0.28 22.13 -44.17
N PRO A 158 -0.12 22.47 -45.48
CA PRO A 158 0.91 21.88 -46.32
C PRO A 158 2.31 22.15 -45.78
N GLY A 159 3.21 21.16 -45.89
CA GLY A 159 4.62 21.26 -45.56
C GLY A 159 4.95 21.32 -44.08
N ILE A 160 3.99 21.09 -43.21
CA ILE A 160 4.24 21.09 -41.76
C ILE A 160 4.18 19.66 -41.24
N ASP A 161 5.23 19.25 -40.57
CA ASP A 161 5.31 18.04 -39.76
C ASP A 161 4.87 18.33 -38.33
N ILE A 162 4.15 17.36 -37.73
CA ILE A 162 3.75 17.42 -36.32
C ILE A 162 4.32 16.19 -35.60
N GLU A 163 5.04 16.46 -34.53
CA GLU A 163 5.50 15.45 -33.57
C GLU A 163 4.83 15.67 -32.23
N ILE A 164 4.31 14.59 -31.65
CA ILE A 164 3.71 14.57 -30.31
C ILE A 164 4.59 13.68 -29.45
N THR A 165 5.16 14.26 -28.39
CA THR A 165 6.05 13.55 -27.46
C THR A 165 5.49 13.58 -26.04
N ARG A 166 5.94 12.62 -25.23
CA ARG A 166 5.69 12.60 -23.77
C ARG A 166 6.98 12.94 -23.05
N GLU A 167 6.95 13.95 -22.21
CA GLU A 167 8.09 14.40 -21.43
C GLU A 167 7.84 14.20 -19.93
N PRO A 168 8.90 13.91 -19.12
CA PRO A 168 8.74 13.84 -17.68
C PRO A 168 8.32 15.18 -17.07
N ILE A 169 7.56 15.12 -15.97
CA ILE A 169 6.98 16.32 -15.34
C ILE A 169 7.94 17.04 -14.39
N GLY A 170 8.99 16.37 -13.89
CA GLY A 170 9.96 16.99 -12.98
C GLY A 170 10.20 16.22 -11.70
N VAL A 171 10.21 16.92 -10.56
CA VAL A 171 10.31 16.32 -9.23
C VAL A 171 8.93 15.93 -8.73
N VAL A 172 8.77 14.67 -8.38
CA VAL A 172 7.52 14.09 -7.87
C VAL A 172 7.64 13.80 -6.38
N GLY A 173 6.79 14.42 -5.59
CA GLY A 173 6.59 14.08 -4.19
C GLY A 173 5.65 12.88 -4.05
N MET A 174 6.05 11.89 -3.26
CA MET A 174 5.27 10.68 -3.01
C MET A 174 5.01 10.53 -1.52
N ILE A 175 3.75 10.35 -1.15
CA ILE A 175 3.32 10.14 0.23
C ILE A 175 2.55 8.83 0.26
N THR A 176 3.07 7.81 0.98
CA THR A 176 2.56 6.45 0.96
C THR A 176 2.05 5.99 2.32
N PRO A 177 1.03 5.11 2.36
CA PRO A 177 0.45 4.57 3.58
C PRO A 177 1.28 3.42 4.15
N TRP A 178 0.82 2.90 5.27
CA TRP A 178 1.48 1.82 6.00
C TRP A 178 1.06 0.40 5.57
N ASN A 179 -0.12 0.23 4.96
CA ASN A 179 -0.71 -1.10 4.75
C ASN A 179 -0.10 -1.93 3.60
N PHE A 180 0.64 -1.30 2.70
CA PHE A 180 1.47 -1.97 1.68
C PHE A 180 2.81 -1.23 1.56
N PRO A 181 3.71 -1.42 2.54
CA PRO A 181 4.87 -0.55 2.75
C PRO A 181 5.98 -0.67 1.70
N ILE A 182 5.97 -1.71 0.86
CA ILE A 182 6.89 -1.81 -0.28
C ILE A 182 6.16 -1.76 -1.63
N ALA A 183 4.96 -2.37 -1.75
CA ALA A 183 4.27 -2.42 -3.03
C ALA A 183 3.77 -1.03 -3.47
N ILE A 184 3.17 -0.23 -2.57
CA ILE A 184 2.70 1.12 -2.91
C ILE A 184 3.87 2.06 -3.23
N PRO A 185 4.94 2.16 -2.46
CA PRO A 185 6.13 2.88 -2.86
C PRO A 185 6.70 2.41 -4.21
N ALA A 186 6.73 1.10 -4.48
CA ALA A 186 7.24 0.55 -5.73
C ALA A 186 6.40 0.98 -6.94
N TRP A 187 5.05 0.88 -6.86
CA TRP A 187 4.21 1.23 -8.01
C TRP A 187 4.12 2.73 -8.30
N LYS A 188 4.54 3.58 -7.35
CA LYS A 188 4.71 5.02 -7.57
C LYS A 188 6.12 5.34 -8.09
N THR A 189 7.15 4.78 -7.45
CA THR A 189 8.56 5.06 -7.77
C THR A 189 8.98 4.49 -9.12
N ALA A 190 8.62 3.23 -9.43
CA ALA A 190 9.07 2.58 -10.66
C ALA A 190 8.62 3.33 -11.93
N PRO A 191 7.32 3.71 -12.11
CA PRO A 191 6.92 4.51 -13.28
C PRO A 191 7.53 5.92 -13.28
N ALA A 192 7.65 6.58 -12.12
CA ALA A 192 8.28 7.89 -12.06
C ALA A 192 9.70 7.86 -12.62
N LEU A 193 10.52 6.92 -12.15
CA LEU A 193 11.90 6.73 -12.61
C LEU A 193 11.96 6.26 -14.07
N ALA A 194 11.08 5.34 -14.47
CA ALA A 194 11.04 4.82 -15.84
C ALA A 194 10.82 5.94 -16.87
N TYR A 195 9.94 6.88 -16.55
CA TYR A 195 9.62 7.99 -17.42
C TYR A 195 10.50 9.22 -17.23
N GLY A 196 11.57 9.12 -16.42
CA GLY A 196 12.61 10.15 -16.30
C GLY A 196 12.35 11.23 -15.26
N ASN A 197 11.42 11.02 -14.32
CA ASN A 197 11.21 11.93 -13.20
C ASN A 197 12.18 11.64 -12.04
N CYS A 198 12.40 12.63 -11.18
CA CYS A 198 13.07 12.45 -9.89
C CYS A 198 12.06 12.39 -8.76
N VAL A 199 12.40 11.66 -7.68
CA VAL A 199 11.45 11.28 -6.62
C VAL A 199 11.92 11.77 -5.25
N VAL A 200 10.97 12.30 -4.47
CA VAL A 200 11.09 12.47 -3.03
C VAL A 200 9.98 11.64 -2.38
N LEU A 201 10.36 10.55 -1.72
CA LEU A 201 9.43 9.62 -1.05
C LEU A 201 9.34 9.92 0.45
N LYS A 202 8.11 10.08 0.94
CA LYS A 202 7.75 10.09 2.36
C LYS A 202 6.88 8.86 2.67
N PRO A 203 7.41 7.80 3.30
CA PRO A 203 6.63 6.65 3.73
C PRO A 203 5.78 6.98 4.97
N ALA A 204 4.84 6.09 5.32
CA ALA A 204 4.16 6.19 6.60
C ALA A 204 5.12 6.01 7.77
N GLU A 205 4.82 6.64 8.89
CA GLU A 205 5.67 6.66 10.09
C GLU A 205 5.77 5.30 10.78
N LEU A 206 4.74 4.47 10.60
CA LEU A 206 4.62 3.13 11.20
C LEU A 206 5.45 2.06 10.49
N VAL A 207 5.96 2.33 9.27
CA VAL A 207 6.59 1.33 8.41
C VAL A 207 7.81 1.90 7.67
N PRO A 208 8.79 2.44 8.37
CA PRO A 208 9.98 3.05 7.76
C PRO A 208 10.99 2.02 7.23
N ALA A 209 11.04 0.78 7.79
CA ALA A 209 12.06 -0.21 7.47
C ALA A 209 11.96 -0.68 6.02
N MET A 210 10.75 -0.94 5.52
CA MET A 210 10.56 -1.38 4.13
C MET A 210 10.93 -0.28 3.11
N ALA A 211 10.57 0.98 3.41
CA ALA A 211 10.94 2.10 2.55
C ALA A 211 12.46 2.35 2.56
N HIS A 212 13.11 2.20 3.72
CA HIS A 212 14.56 2.30 3.85
C HIS A 212 15.27 1.18 3.07
N ALA A 213 14.80 -0.07 3.19
CA ALA A 213 15.35 -1.20 2.43
C ALA A 213 15.22 -0.99 0.92
N MET A 214 14.06 -0.51 0.45
CA MET A 214 13.86 -0.17 -0.98
C MET A 214 14.80 0.97 -1.42
N ALA A 215 14.97 2.01 -0.60
CA ALA A 215 15.88 3.12 -0.90
C ALA A 215 17.33 2.66 -1.03
N ASP A 216 17.77 1.77 -0.14
CA ASP A 216 19.12 1.18 -0.19
C ASP A 216 19.32 0.37 -1.48
N ILE A 217 18.36 -0.46 -1.85
CA ILE A 217 18.40 -1.23 -3.11
C ILE A 217 18.48 -0.30 -4.32
N ILE A 218 17.65 0.75 -4.39
CA ILE A 218 17.66 1.72 -5.51
C ILE A 218 19.01 2.43 -5.60
N ASN A 219 19.56 2.86 -4.47
CA ASN A 219 20.86 3.54 -4.41
C ASN A 219 22.00 2.64 -4.89
N ARG A 220 22.05 1.38 -4.41
CA ARG A 220 23.06 0.38 -4.83
C ARG A 220 22.87 -0.12 -6.28
N ALA A 221 21.65 -0.09 -6.80
CA ALA A 221 21.38 -0.40 -8.20
C ALA A 221 21.95 0.64 -9.18
N GLY A 222 22.49 1.74 -8.68
CA GLY A 222 23.18 2.77 -9.45
C GLY A 222 22.27 3.90 -9.94
N ALA A 223 21.17 4.16 -9.24
CA ALA A 223 20.41 5.40 -9.45
C ALA A 223 21.32 6.60 -9.16
N PRO A 224 21.45 7.59 -10.08
CA PRO A 224 22.30 8.74 -9.83
C PRO A 224 21.88 9.53 -8.58
N PRO A 225 22.84 10.16 -7.87
CA PRO A 225 22.53 10.99 -6.70
C PRO A 225 21.41 12.00 -7.00
N GLY A 226 20.41 12.08 -6.11
CA GLY A 226 19.27 12.97 -6.25
C GLY A 226 18.10 12.43 -7.09
N VAL A 227 18.28 11.39 -7.90
CA VAL A 227 17.19 10.81 -8.71
C VAL A 227 16.12 10.19 -7.82
N PHE A 228 16.51 9.54 -6.75
CA PHE A 228 15.63 9.03 -5.70
C PHE A 228 16.08 9.54 -4.34
N ASN A 229 15.13 10.05 -3.55
CA ASN A 229 15.36 10.53 -2.20
C ASN A 229 14.29 9.94 -1.26
N LEU A 230 14.69 9.60 -0.05
CA LEU A 230 13.83 9.13 1.04
C LEU A 230 13.91 10.12 2.20
N VAL A 231 12.77 10.68 2.61
CA VAL A 231 12.65 11.53 3.80
C VAL A 231 11.58 10.94 4.70
N MET A 232 11.99 10.17 5.71
CA MET A 232 11.12 9.63 6.76
C MET A 232 10.75 10.73 7.73
N GLY A 233 9.55 10.64 8.32
CA GLY A 233 9.08 11.61 9.30
C GLY A 233 7.57 11.85 9.26
N ARG A 234 7.10 12.68 10.18
CA ARG A 234 5.67 12.94 10.40
C ARG A 234 5.01 13.58 9.17
N GLY A 235 3.80 13.11 8.86
CA GLY A 235 3.00 13.66 7.75
C GLY A 235 2.76 15.17 7.87
N SER A 236 2.51 15.66 9.09
CA SER A 236 2.32 17.07 9.39
C SER A 236 3.58 17.93 9.22
N VAL A 237 4.77 17.35 9.18
CA VAL A 237 6.05 18.05 9.02
C VAL A 237 6.58 17.81 7.60
N VAL A 238 6.97 16.59 7.29
CA VAL A 238 7.60 16.22 6.00
C VAL A 238 6.57 16.31 4.86
N GLY A 239 5.36 15.78 5.06
CA GLY A 239 4.29 15.85 4.05
C GLY A 239 3.89 17.29 3.74
N GLN A 240 3.68 18.11 4.78
CA GLN A 240 3.33 19.52 4.61
C GLN A 240 4.44 20.30 3.89
N ALA A 241 5.71 20.09 4.27
CA ALA A 241 6.85 20.72 3.59
C ALA A 241 6.92 20.34 2.10
N MET A 242 6.58 19.09 1.74
CA MET A 242 6.50 18.68 0.33
C MET A 242 5.38 19.40 -0.42
N LEU A 243 4.21 19.60 0.19
CA LEU A 243 3.09 20.32 -0.43
C LEU A 243 3.44 21.78 -0.70
N GLU A 244 4.17 22.41 0.21
CA GLU A 244 4.55 23.83 0.13
C GLU A 244 5.74 24.08 -0.79
N HIS A 245 6.59 23.07 -1.06
CA HIS A 245 7.81 23.29 -1.82
C HIS A 245 7.53 23.57 -3.30
N LYS A 246 7.89 24.76 -3.78
CA LYS A 246 7.60 25.26 -5.14
C LYS A 246 8.17 24.41 -6.29
N ASP A 247 9.29 23.72 -6.06
CA ASP A 247 9.99 22.94 -7.09
C ASP A 247 9.49 21.48 -7.16
N ILE A 248 8.50 21.07 -6.36
CA ILE A 248 7.75 19.82 -6.56
C ILE A 248 6.67 20.08 -7.61
N ALA A 249 6.75 19.37 -8.74
CA ALA A 249 5.85 19.53 -9.87
C ALA A 249 4.55 18.73 -9.71
N ALA A 250 4.59 17.63 -8.95
CA ALA A 250 3.44 16.75 -8.75
C ALA A 250 3.50 16.05 -7.38
N ILE A 251 2.31 15.70 -6.87
CA ILE A 251 2.15 14.86 -5.66
C ILE A 251 1.36 13.61 -6.02
N SER A 252 1.93 12.44 -5.74
CA SER A 252 1.22 11.16 -5.74
C SER A 252 1.00 10.71 -4.29
N PHE A 253 -0.25 10.56 -3.89
CA PHE A 253 -0.66 10.23 -2.53
C PHE A 253 -1.51 8.96 -2.51
N THR A 254 -1.30 8.12 -1.49
CA THR A 254 -2.23 7.07 -1.11
C THR A 254 -2.47 7.15 0.41
N GLY A 255 -3.74 7.16 0.83
CA GLY A 255 -4.12 7.25 2.23
C GLY A 255 -5.60 7.61 2.45
N SER A 256 -5.92 8.34 3.53
CA SER A 256 -7.30 8.67 3.87
C SER A 256 -7.90 9.73 2.94
N VAL A 257 -9.23 9.70 2.77
CA VAL A 257 -9.99 10.67 1.96
C VAL A 257 -9.79 12.10 2.46
N ALA A 258 -9.82 12.30 3.78
CA ALA A 258 -9.65 13.63 4.37
C ALA A 258 -8.28 14.24 4.02
N THR A 259 -7.20 13.46 4.16
CA THR A 259 -5.84 13.88 3.80
C THR A 259 -5.71 14.09 2.29
N GLY A 260 -6.28 13.20 1.47
CA GLY A 260 -6.25 13.35 0.01
C GLY A 260 -6.93 14.63 -0.46
N ARG A 261 -8.10 14.97 0.09
CA ARG A 261 -8.80 16.24 -0.20
C ARG A 261 -7.97 17.47 0.19
N HIS A 262 -7.31 17.44 1.36
CA HIS A 262 -6.39 18.50 1.78
C HIS A 262 -5.22 18.66 0.80
N ILE A 263 -4.59 17.55 0.38
CA ILE A 263 -3.50 17.55 -0.60
C ILE A 263 -3.97 18.12 -1.94
N ALA A 264 -5.14 17.69 -2.43
CA ALA A 264 -5.69 18.21 -3.70
C ALA A 264 -5.89 19.72 -3.64
N ALA A 265 -6.49 20.23 -2.55
CA ALA A 265 -6.70 21.66 -2.37
C ALA A 265 -5.36 22.43 -2.35
N ALA A 266 -4.36 21.94 -1.64
CA ALA A 266 -3.03 22.55 -1.59
C ALA A 266 -2.33 22.53 -2.96
N CYS A 267 -2.44 21.42 -3.71
CA CYS A 267 -1.85 21.31 -5.06
C CYS A 267 -2.47 22.29 -6.05
N VAL A 268 -3.79 22.45 -6.01
CA VAL A 268 -4.52 23.40 -6.89
C VAL A 268 -4.23 24.86 -6.51
N ALA A 269 -4.09 25.15 -5.21
CA ALA A 269 -3.77 26.50 -4.72
C ALA A 269 -2.30 26.91 -4.95
N SER A 270 -1.41 25.96 -5.26
CA SER A 270 0.01 26.26 -5.50
C SER A 270 0.24 27.02 -6.82
N ASN A 271 1.35 27.78 -6.90
CA ASN A 271 1.75 28.49 -8.14
C ASN A 271 3.20 28.11 -8.51
N PRO A 272 3.43 27.42 -9.65
CA PRO A 272 2.42 26.82 -10.53
C PRO A 272 1.61 25.71 -9.82
N MET A 273 0.40 25.41 -10.35
CA MET A 273 -0.41 24.29 -9.84
C MET A 273 0.37 22.98 -9.95
N LYS A 274 0.37 22.19 -8.88
CA LYS A 274 0.97 20.85 -8.91
C LYS A 274 0.01 19.84 -9.50
N LYS A 275 0.51 18.95 -10.34
CA LYS A 275 -0.25 17.78 -10.76
C LYS A 275 -0.50 16.87 -9.56
N VAL A 276 -1.71 16.31 -9.43
CA VAL A 276 -2.06 15.48 -8.28
C VAL A 276 -2.71 14.17 -8.70
N GLN A 277 -2.33 13.10 -8.02
CA GLN A 277 -2.91 11.76 -8.14
C GLN A 277 -3.18 11.25 -6.72
N LEU A 278 -4.41 10.84 -6.45
CA LEU A 278 -4.85 10.39 -5.15
C LEU A 278 -5.49 9.01 -5.26
N GLU A 279 -5.01 8.07 -4.47
CA GLU A 279 -5.67 6.81 -4.20
C GLU A 279 -6.05 6.79 -2.71
N MET A 280 -7.34 6.60 -2.45
CA MET A 280 -7.91 6.77 -1.11
C MET A 280 -8.72 5.55 -0.71
N GLY A 281 -9.45 5.68 0.39
CA GLY A 281 -10.21 4.60 0.97
C GLY A 281 -11.33 4.04 0.12
N GLY A 282 -11.95 2.98 0.63
CA GLY A 282 -13.05 2.27 0.00
C GLY A 282 -14.04 1.72 1.02
N LYS A 283 -15.28 1.51 0.57
CA LYS A 283 -16.32 0.75 1.27
C LYS A 283 -16.90 -0.28 0.33
N ASN A 284 -16.05 -1.22 -0.05
CA ASN A 284 -16.27 -2.08 -1.20
C ASN A 284 -17.38 -3.10 -0.94
N PRO A 285 -18.34 -3.25 -1.86
CA PRO A 285 -19.37 -4.27 -1.79
C PRO A 285 -18.91 -5.58 -2.43
N MET A 286 -19.43 -6.69 -1.89
CA MET A 286 -19.48 -7.99 -2.56
C MET A 286 -20.92 -8.46 -2.59
N ILE A 287 -21.49 -8.58 -3.79
CA ILE A 287 -22.84 -9.14 -4.00
C ILE A 287 -22.74 -10.67 -4.04
N VAL A 288 -23.66 -11.35 -3.35
CA VAL A 288 -23.81 -12.81 -3.42
C VAL A 288 -25.26 -13.12 -3.80
N LEU A 289 -25.44 -13.72 -4.98
CA LEU A 289 -26.77 -14.06 -5.52
C LEU A 289 -27.16 -15.49 -5.17
N ASP A 290 -28.47 -15.80 -5.23
CA ASP A 290 -29.03 -17.12 -4.90
C ASP A 290 -28.44 -18.26 -5.74
N ASP A 291 -27.97 -17.95 -6.95
CA ASP A 291 -27.34 -18.90 -7.88
C ASP A 291 -25.82 -19.04 -7.71
N ALA A 292 -25.23 -18.35 -6.74
CA ALA A 292 -23.79 -18.42 -6.47
C ALA A 292 -23.40 -19.81 -5.95
N ASP A 293 -22.19 -20.28 -6.33
CA ASP A 293 -21.54 -21.37 -5.59
C ASP A 293 -21.23 -20.89 -4.17
N LEU A 294 -21.84 -21.55 -3.20
CA LEU A 294 -21.76 -21.15 -1.79
C LEU A 294 -20.33 -21.20 -1.25
N ASN A 295 -19.54 -22.20 -1.67
CA ASN A 295 -18.16 -22.34 -1.20
C ASN A 295 -17.27 -21.25 -1.78
N VAL A 296 -17.35 -21.00 -3.09
CA VAL A 296 -16.63 -19.93 -3.75
C VAL A 296 -17.00 -18.57 -3.15
N ALA A 297 -18.30 -18.31 -2.94
CA ALA A 297 -18.77 -17.05 -2.38
C ALA A 297 -18.27 -16.82 -0.94
N ALA A 298 -18.32 -17.85 -0.10
CA ALA A 298 -17.83 -17.77 1.28
C ALA A 298 -16.31 -17.59 1.35
N ASP A 299 -15.55 -18.30 0.50
CA ASP A 299 -14.09 -18.16 0.43
C ASP A 299 -13.69 -16.76 -0.07
N CYS A 300 -14.38 -16.24 -1.12
CA CYS A 300 -14.20 -14.88 -1.59
C CYS A 300 -14.49 -13.84 -0.49
N ALA A 301 -15.59 -14.01 0.25
CA ALA A 301 -15.96 -13.08 1.31
C ALA A 301 -14.93 -13.07 2.46
N VAL A 302 -14.53 -14.25 2.94
CA VAL A 302 -13.54 -14.36 4.04
C VAL A 302 -12.20 -13.78 3.62
N ASN A 303 -11.71 -14.10 2.42
CA ASN A 303 -10.47 -13.53 1.91
C ASN A 303 -10.57 -12.01 1.77
N SER A 304 -11.64 -11.51 1.15
CA SER A 304 -11.80 -10.08 0.90
C SER A 304 -11.97 -9.26 2.16
N ALA A 305 -12.68 -9.79 3.17
CA ALA A 305 -13.01 -9.02 4.37
C ALA A 305 -11.92 -9.08 5.45
N PHE A 306 -11.24 -10.22 5.60
CA PHE A 306 -10.48 -10.48 6.81
C PHE A 306 -8.98 -10.70 6.61
N PHE A 307 -8.51 -11.18 5.45
CA PHE A 307 -7.07 -11.32 5.21
C PHE A 307 -6.36 -9.96 5.21
N SER A 308 -5.07 -9.96 5.56
CA SER A 308 -4.30 -8.77 5.94
C SER A 308 -5.03 -7.93 7.01
N THR A 309 -5.73 -8.63 7.93
CA THR A 309 -6.49 -8.04 9.05
C THR A 309 -7.54 -7.00 8.57
N GLY A 310 -8.09 -7.18 7.35
CA GLY A 310 -9.00 -6.22 6.72
C GLY A 310 -8.38 -4.86 6.36
N GLN A 311 -7.07 -4.70 6.51
CA GLN A 311 -6.33 -3.45 6.34
C GLN A 311 -5.94 -3.20 4.87
N ARG A 312 -6.90 -3.43 3.96
CA ARG A 312 -6.76 -3.23 2.52
C ARG A 312 -7.78 -2.21 2.02
N CYS A 313 -7.36 -1.28 1.22
CA CYS A 313 -8.29 -0.36 0.53
C CYS A 313 -9.31 -1.11 -0.35
N THR A 314 -8.96 -2.32 -0.81
CA THR A 314 -9.80 -3.21 -1.61
C THR A 314 -10.60 -4.22 -0.78
N ALA A 315 -10.56 -4.19 0.56
CA ALA A 315 -11.31 -5.11 1.41
C ALA A 315 -12.83 -4.95 1.22
N SER A 316 -13.57 -6.06 1.10
CA SER A 316 -15.03 -6.03 1.06
C SER A 316 -15.60 -6.10 2.47
N SER A 317 -16.02 -4.95 2.97
CA SER A 317 -16.67 -4.84 4.29
C SER A 317 -18.20 -4.83 4.23
N ARG A 318 -18.78 -4.80 3.01
CA ARG A 318 -20.22 -4.85 2.74
C ARG A 318 -20.53 -6.11 1.92
N LEU A 319 -21.15 -7.11 2.57
CA LEU A 319 -21.54 -8.36 1.96
C LEU A 319 -23.05 -8.29 1.68
N ILE A 320 -23.42 -8.00 0.43
CA ILE A 320 -24.81 -7.78 0.01
C ILE A 320 -25.36 -9.10 -0.54
N VAL A 321 -26.31 -9.71 0.17
CA VAL A 321 -26.69 -11.10 -0.05
C VAL A 321 -28.18 -11.24 -0.35
N THR A 322 -28.54 -11.91 -1.45
CA THR A 322 -29.94 -12.17 -1.77
C THR A 322 -30.57 -13.21 -0.85
N GLN A 323 -31.91 -13.11 -0.67
CA GLN A 323 -32.63 -13.80 0.40
C GLN A 323 -32.52 -15.33 0.33
N GLY A 324 -32.50 -15.91 -0.88
CA GLY A 324 -32.54 -17.38 -1.04
C GLY A 324 -31.26 -18.10 -0.61
N ILE A 325 -30.10 -17.37 -0.54
CA ILE A 325 -28.82 -17.93 -0.08
C ILE A 325 -28.37 -17.37 1.26
N HIS A 326 -29.03 -16.31 1.78
CA HIS A 326 -28.59 -15.48 2.90
C HIS A 326 -28.13 -16.30 4.12
N ASP A 327 -29.01 -17.11 4.70
CA ASP A 327 -28.69 -17.79 5.96
C ASP A 327 -27.56 -18.82 5.76
N ARG A 328 -27.62 -19.57 4.66
CA ARG A 328 -26.57 -20.54 4.31
C ARG A 328 -25.21 -19.85 4.10
N PHE A 329 -25.22 -18.66 3.51
CA PHE A 329 -24.00 -17.87 3.30
C PHE A 329 -23.44 -17.35 4.63
N VAL A 330 -24.30 -16.79 5.51
CA VAL A 330 -23.89 -16.33 6.84
C VAL A 330 -23.28 -17.47 7.65
N ASP A 331 -23.91 -18.64 7.64
CA ASP A 331 -23.40 -19.84 8.34
C ASP A 331 -22.05 -20.27 7.76
N ALA A 332 -21.92 -20.31 6.43
CA ALA A 332 -20.70 -20.73 5.76
C ALA A 332 -19.52 -19.75 6.02
N VAL A 333 -19.76 -18.44 6.01
CA VAL A 333 -18.75 -17.42 6.34
C VAL A 333 -18.37 -17.50 7.81
N THR A 334 -19.37 -17.61 8.71
CA THR A 334 -19.14 -17.71 10.15
C THR A 334 -18.30 -18.95 10.50
N HIS A 335 -18.61 -20.10 9.88
CA HIS A 335 -17.82 -21.32 10.08
C HIS A 335 -16.36 -21.14 9.68
N ARG A 336 -16.09 -20.61 8.48
CA ARG A 336 -14.73 -20.35 7.98
C ARG A 336 -13.99 -19.34 8.84
N MET A 337 -14.66 -18.25 9.20
CA MET A 337 -14.08 -17.19 10.01
C MET A 337 -13.63 -17.67 11.39
N ARG A 338 -14.43 -18.54 12.05
CA ARG A 338 -14.08 -19.13 13.35
C ARG A 338 -12.91 -20.11 13.28
N ALA A 339 -12.62 -20.65 12.11
CA ALA A 339 -11.46 -21.53 11.90
C ALA A 339 -10.16 -20.76 11.64
N LEU A 340 -10.22 -19.44 11.43
CA LEU A 340 -9.02 -18.63 11.17
C LEU A 340 -8.15 -18.53 12.42
N VAL A 341 -6.86 -18.79 12.24
CA VAL A 341 -5.84 -18.63 13.28
C VAL A 341 -5.38 -17.19 13.31
N VAL A 342 -5.75 -16.45 14.36
CA VAL A 342 -5.28 -15.08 14.62
C VAL A 342 -4.17 -15.15 15.64
N ASP A 343 -2.92 -14.81 15.26
CA ASP A 343 -1.76 -14.89 16.17
C ASP A 343 -0.62 -13.98 15.64
N ASP A 344 0.56 -14.09 16.28
CA ASP A 344 1.80 -13.46 15.83
C ASP A 344 2.05 -13.74 14.34
N ALA A 345 2.26 -12.67 13.58
CA ALA A 345 2.42 -12.72 12.13
C ALA A 345 3.61 -13.60 11.68
N LEU A 346 4.61 -13.76 12.55
CA LEU A 346 5.79 -14.56 12.27
C LEU A 346 5.65 -16.05 12.63
N LYS A 347 4.56 -16.44 13.34
CA LYS A 347 4.31 -17.84 13.70
C LYS A 347 3.84 -18.63 12.48
N PRO A 348 4.37 -19.83 12.25
CA PRO A 348 3.82 -20.74 11.25
C PRO A 348 2.35 -21.08 11.51
N GLY A 349 1.51 -21.04 10.47
CA GLY A 349 0.10 -21.35 10.56
C GLY A 349 -0.81 -20.17 10.92
N THR A 350 -0.26 -19.01 11.27
CA THR A 350 -1.04 -17.76 11.40
C THR A 350 -1.65 -17.38 10.05
N GLN A 351 -2.95 -17.09 10.06
CA GLN A 351 -3.71 -16.68 8.87
C GLN A 351 -4.11 -15.21 8.93
N ILE A 352 -4.27 -14.67 10.12
CA ILE A 352 -4.56 -13.26 10.39
C ILE A 352 -3.56 -12.75 11.42
N GLY A 353 -2.81 -11.73 11.09
CA GLY A 353 -1.89 -11.06 12.00
C GLY A 353 -2.58 -10.00 12.88
N PRO A 354 -1.82 -9.21 13.64
CA PRO A 354 -2.35 -8.09 14.43
C PRO A 354 -2.88 -6.95 13.56
N VAL A 355 -3.62 -6.05 14.17
CA VAL A 355 -3.85 -4.68 13.66
C VAL A 355 -2.54 -3.90 13.80
N VAL A 356 -2.27 -2.96 12.90
CA VAL A 356 -0.97 -2.29 12.78
C VAL A 356 -0.53 -1.53 14.03
N ASP A 357 -1.45 -0.89 14.76
CA ASP A 357 -1.14 -0.14 15.96
C ASP A 357 -2.34 -0.07 16.94
N GLU A 358 -2.10 0.49 18.12
CA GLU A 358 -3.13 0.66 19.14
C GLU A 358 -4.24 1.62 18.71
N SER A 359 -3.94 2.65 17.93
CA SER A 359 -4.92 3.64 17.45
C SER A 359 -5.92 2.97 16.51
N GLN A 360 -5.43 2.16 15.56
CA GLN A 360 -6.26 1.41 14.64
C GLN A 360 -7.07 0.32 15.35
N LEU A 361 -6.49 -0.34 16.35
CA LEU A 361 -7.23 -1.30 17.18
C LEU A 361 -8.39 -0.62 17.93
N LYS A 362 -8.16 0.52 18.56
CA LYS A 362 -9.20 1.32 19.24
C LYS A 362 -10.30 1.76 18.27
N GLN A 363 -9.92 2.21 17.07
CA GLN A 363 -10.88 2.55 16.01
C GLN A 363 -11.74 1.35 15.64
N ASN A 364 -11.15 0.20 15.36
CA ASN A 364 -11.88 -1.01 14.99
C ASN A 364 -12.86 -1.43 16.08
N MET A 365 -12.43 -1.44 17.34
CA MET A 365 -13.29 -1.78 18.49
C MET A 365 -14.44 -0.77 18.67
N SER A 366 -14.18 0.53 18.42
CA SER A 366 -15.20 1.58 18.44
C SER A 366 -16.29 1.31 17.39
N TYR A 367 -15.91 0.94 16.15
CA TYR A 367 -16.88 0.61 15.10
C TYR A 367 -17.66 -0.66 15.40
N ILE A 368 -17.03 -1.65 16.05
CA ILE A 368 -17.75 -2.85 16.52
C ILE A 368 -18.84 -2.45 17.54
N GLN A 369 -18.55 -1.54 18.45
CA GLN A 369 -19.55 -1.04 19.39
C GLN A 369 -20.63 -0.20 18.68
N ILE A 370 -20.26 0.69 17.77
CA ILE A 370 -21.20 1.47 16.95
C ILE A 370 -22.18 0.55 16.20
N GLY A 371 -21.69 -0.53 15.59
CA GLY A 371 -22.56 -1.49 14.89
C GLY A 371 -23.61 -2.12 15.81
N LYS A 372 -23.23 -2.48 17.05
CA LYS A 372 -24.16 -2.98 18.07
C LYS A 372 -25.18 -1.92 18.48
N ASP A 373 -24.72 -0.69 18.70
CA ASP A 373 -25.58 0.43 19.15
C ASP A 373 -26.57 0.84 18.05
N GLU A 374 -26.21 0.72 16.79
CA GLU A 374 -27.08 0.95 15.63
C GLU A 374 -28.05 -0.21 15.35
N GLY A 375 -27.97 -1.31 16.11
CA GLY A 375 -28.88 -2.44 16.05
C GLY A 375 -28.46 -3.57 15.10
N ALA A 376 -27.26 -3.53 14.53
CA ALA A 376 -26.72 -4.66 13.80
C ALA A 376 -26.35 -5.80 14.76
N LYS A 377 -26.58 -7.05 14.34
CA LYS A 377 -26.34 -8.23 15.16
C LYS A 377 -24.92 -8.77 14.91
N LEU A 378 -24.07 -8.69 15.92
CA LEU A 378 -22.76 -9.33 15.88
C LEU A 378 -22.92 -10.85 16.02
N VAL A 379 -22.58 -11.62 14.98
CA VAL A 379 -22.74 -13.08 14.96
C VAL A 379 -21.46 -13.83 15.31
N ALA A 380 -20.29 -13.20 15.16
CA ALA A 380 -19.02 -13.81 15.54
C ALA A 380 -17.91 -12.75 15.71
N GLY A 381 -16.95 -13.02 16.59
CA GLY A 381 -15.71 -12.26 16.80
C GLY A 381 -15.93 -10.86 17.38
N GLY A 382 -14.96 -9.99 17.10
CA GLY A 382 -14.99 -8.58 17.52
C GLY A 382 -14.39 -8.31 18.90
N GLU A 383 -13.84 -9.32 19.54
CA GLU A 383 -13.12 -9.18 20.81
C GLU A 383 -11.61 -9.04 20.61
N ARG A 384 -10.97 -8.26 21.48
CA ARG A 384 -9.51 -8.25 21.59
C ARG A 384 -9.03 -9.61 22.09
N LEU A 385 -8.02 -10.16 21.43
CA LEU A 385 -7.45 -11.45 21.76
C LEU A 385 -6.14 -11.29 22.54
N ASN A 386 -5.95 -12.13 23.57
CA ASN A 386 -4.68 -12.28 24.24
C ASN A 386 -3.89 -13.42 23.58
N ARG A 387 -2.61 -13.17 23.31
CA ARG A 387 -1.66 -14.12 22.74
C ARG A 387 -0.40 -14.19 23.63
N ASP A 388 0.55 -15.04 23.26
CA ASP A 388 1.80 -15.20 24.03
C ASP A 388 2.57 -13.88 24.12
N ASN A 389 2.56 -13.10 23.03
CA ASN A 389 3.16 -11.76 22.96
C ASN A 389 2.11 -10.66 23.16
N PRO A 390 2.47 -9.53 23.81
CA PRO A 390 1.60 -8.36 23.92
C PRO A 390 1.53 -7.65 22.57
N GLY A 391 0.48 -7.96 21.76
CA GLY A 391 0.23 -7.41 20.44
C GLY A 391 -1.18 -6.83 20.29
N PHE A 392 -1.47 -6.33 19.09
CA PHE A 392 -2.75 -5.69 18.78
C PHE A 392 -3.73 -6.65 18.09
N TYR A 393 -4.01 -7.80 18.71
CA TYR A 393 -4.80 -8.87 18.14
C TYR A 393 -6.31 -8.63 18.30
N LEU A 394 -7.04 -8.74 17.18
CA LEU A 394 -8.50 -8.57 17.11
C LEU A 394 -9.11 -9.76 16.36
N ALA A 395 -10.11 -10.42 16.98
CA ALA A 395 -10.91 -11.42 16.29
C ALA A 395 -11.71 -10.77 15.15
N PRO A 396 -11.68 -11.29 13.91
CA PRO A 396 -12.52 -10.79 12.83
C PRO A 396 -13.99 -10.72 13.25
N ALA A 397 -14.70 -9.63 12.92
CA ALA A 397 -16.07 -9.37 13.32
C ALA A 397 -17.03 -9.47 12.14
N LEU A 398 -18.10 -10.26 12.27
CA LEU A 398 -19.16 -10.36 11.28
C LEU A 398 -20.49 -9.89 11.88
N PHE A 399 -21.10 -8.90 11.25
CA PHE A 399 -22.43 -8.42 11.57
C PHE A 399 -23.46 -8.91 10.56
N THR A 400 -24.69 -9.15 11.02
CA THR A 400 -25.89 -9.36 10.21
C THR A 400 -26.94 -8.32 10.57
N GLU A 401 -28.08 -8.35 9.88
CA GLU A 401 -29.18 -7.39 10.07
C GLU A 401 -28.73 -5.94 9.86
N ALA A 402 -27.68 -5.74 9.05
CA ALA A 402 -27.16 -4.42 8.72
C ALA A 402 -27.90 -3.82 7.50
N ASN A 403 -27.79 -2.49 7.37
CA ASN A 403 -28.27 -1.77 6.19
C ASN A 403 -27.30 -0.65 5.81
N ASN A 404 -27.43 -0.09 4.60
CA ASN A 404 -26.51 0.93 4.07
C ASN A 404 -26.43 2.23 4.90
N LYS A 405 -27.42 2.52 5.75
CA LYS A 405 -27.46 3.75 6.56
C LYS A 405 -26.62 3.65 7.82
N MET A 406 -26.28 2.42 8.26
CA MET A 406 -25.44 2.21 9.43
C MET A 406 -23.99 2.64 9.14
N ARG A 407 -23.32 3.22 10.11
CA ARG A 407 -21.94 3.68 10.00
C ARG A 407 -20.98 2.54 9.67
N ILE A 408 -21.23 1.33 10.22
CA ILE A 408 -20.45 0.14 9.87
C ILE A 408 -20.57 -0.26 8.39
N ALA A 409 -21.60 0.21 7.68
CA ALA A 409 -21.85 -0.06 6.26
C ALA A 409 -21.53 1.14 5.35
N SER A 410 -21.39 2.35 5.88
CA SER A 410 -21.14 3.57 5.10
C SER A 410 -19.73 4.14 5.28
N GLU A 411 -19.10 4.00 6.47
CA GLU A 411 -17.79 4.55 6.78
C GLU A 411 -16.68 3.51 6.66
N GLU A 412 -15.47 3.95 6.29
CA GLU A 412 -14.30 3.08 6.19
C GLU A 412 -13.75 2.76 7.59
N ILE A 413 -13.74 1.48 7.96
CA ILE A 413 -13.24 1.00 9.26
C ILE A 413 -11.74 0.68 9.19
N PHE A 414 -11.30 0.14 8.08
CA PHE A 414 -9.93 -0.30 7.79
C PHE A 414 -9.42 -1.37 8.77
N GLY A 415 -10.23 -2.37 8.99
CA GLY A 415 -9.96 -3.47 9.91
C GLY A 415 -10.84 -4.69 9.62
N PRO A 416 -10.70 -5.79 10.38
CA PRO A 416 -11.35 -7.06 10.09
C PRO A 416 -12.82 -7.06 10.53
N VAL A 417 -13.61 -6.13 9.99
CA VAL A 417 -15.04 -5.94 10.32
C VAL A 417 -15.85 -5.92 9.04
N ALA A 418 -16.81 -6.84 8.92
CA ALA A 418 -17.72 -6.93 7.79
C ALA A 418 -19.19 -6.97 8.23
N ALA A 419 -20.08 -6.45 7.37
CA ALA A 419 -21.51 -6.39 7.59
C ALA A 419 -22.25 -7.07 6.43
N VAL A 420 -23.16 -7.99 6.75
CA VAL A 420 -24.08 -8.63 5.81
C VAL A 420 -25.34 -7.78 5.69
N ILE A 421 -25.66 -7.39 4.46
CA ILE A 421 -26.80 -6.56 4.10
C ILE A 421 -27.73 -7.40 3.23
N PRO A 422 -28.97 -7.67 3.65
CA PRO A 422 -29.91 -8.44 2.85
C PRO A 422 -30.41 -7.64 1.64
N ALA A 423 -30.60 -8.33 0.51
CA ALA A 423 -31.22 -7.78 -0.69
C ALA A 423 -32.31 -8.74 -1.19
N ARG A 424 -33.40 -8.22 -1.74
CA ARG A 424 -34.52 -8.99 -2.27
C ARG A 424 -34.19 -9.71 -3.58
N ASN A 425 -33.36 -9.07 -4.39
CA ASN A 425 -33.00 -9.54 -5.73
C ASN A 425 -31.72 -8.84 -6.23
N TYR A 426 -31.29 -9.20 -7.44
CA TYR A 426 -30.10 -8.62 -8.09
C TYR A 426 -30.17 -7.09 -8.27
N ASP A 427 -31.33 -6.56 -8.67
CA ASP A 427 -31.45 -5.13 -8.98
C ASP A 427 -31.26 -4.28 -7.72
N GLU A 428 -31.90 -4.67 -6.61
CA GLU A 428 -31.68 -4.04 -5.31
C GLU A 428 -30.24 -4.23 -4.80
N ALA A 429 -29.66 -5.42 -4.99
CA ALA A 429 -28.27 -5.66 -4.60
C ALA A 429 -27.29 -4.75 -5.34
N LEU A 430 -27.52 -4.49 -6.64
CA LEU A 430 -26.72 -3.55 -7.42
C LEU A 430 -26.95 -2.09 -6.96
N GLU A 431 -28.18 -1.70 -6.67
CA GLU A 431 -28.51 -0.37 -6.13
C GLU A 431 -27.78 -0.17 -4.78
N LEU A 432 -27.90 -1.09 -3.85
CA LEU A 432 -27.20 -1.06 -2.56
C LEU A 432 -25.67 -1.03 -2.75
N ALA A 433 -25.13 -1.78 -3.71
CA ALA A 433 -23.69 -1.80 -3.96
C ALA A 433 -23.18 -0.43 -4.42
N ASN A 434 -23.94 0.26 -5.28
CA ASN A 434 -23.59 1.57 -5.81
C ASN A 434 -23.90 2.74 -4.86
N ASP A 435 -24.78 2.54 -3.87
CA ASP A 435 -25.14 3.55 -2.86
C ASP A 435 -24.04 3.70 -1.81
N THR A 436 -22.97 4.37 -2.21
CA THR A 436 -21.82 4.72 -1.38
C THR A 436 -21.04 5.88 -2.00
N GLU A 437 -20.36 6.67 -1.18
CA GLU A 437 -19.45 7.73 -1.64
C GLU A 437 -18.16 7.17 -2.28
N PHE A 438 -17.90 5.88 -2.10
CA PHE A 438 -16.70 5.20 -2.56
C PHE A 438 -16.95 4.42 -3.87
N GLY A 439 -15.87 4.02 -4.53
CA GLY A 439 -15.95 3.24 -5.76
C GLY A 439 -14.60 2.65 -6.16
N LEU A 440 -13.83 2.09 -5.20
CA LEU A 440 -12.53 1.51 -5.52
C LEU A 440 -12.71 0.15 -6.19
N THR A 441 -13.30 -0.83 -5.49
CA THR A 441 -13.59 -2.17 -6.02
C THR A 441 -15.04 -2.55 -5.77
N ALA A 442 -15.54 -3.51 -6.55
CA ALA A 442 -16.81 -4.18 -6.31
C ALA A 442 -16.73 -5.63 -6.78
N GLY A 443 -17.36 -6.55 -6.04
CA GLY A 443 -17.41 -7.97 -6.37
C GLY A 443 -18.83 -8.49 -6.53
N ILE A 444 -19.00 -9.55 -7.34
CA ILE A 444 -20.21 -10.34 -7.43
C ILE A 444 -19.89 -11.83 -7.49
N CYS A 445 -20.64 -12.64 -6.75
CA CYS A 445 -20.64 -14.09 -6.85
C CYS A 445 -21.97 -14.55 -7.46
N THR A 446 -21.91 -15.19 -8.63
CA THR A 446 -23.06 -15.68 -9.42
C THR A 446 -22.61 -16.69 -10.45
N SER A 447 -23.46 -17.66 -10.78
CA SER A 447 -23.28 -18.55 -11.94
C SER A 447 -23.90 -17.98 -13.23
N SER A 448 -24.68 -16.90 -13.14
CA SER A 448 -25.35 -16.26 -14.27
C SER A 448 -24.43 -15.34 -15.08
N LEU A 449 -24.14 -15.71 -16.32
CA LEU A 449 -23.42 -14.86 -17.26
C LEU A 449 -24.16 -13.52 -17.49
N LYS A 450 -25.51 -13.52 -17.45
CA LYS A 450 -26.34 -12.32 -17.57
C LYS A 450 -26.01 -11.32 -16.45
N TYR A 451 -26.06 -11.76 -15.20
CA TYR A 451 -25.80 -10.89 -14.06
C TYR A 451 -24.33 -10.47 -13.98
N ALA A 452 -23.40 -11.40 -14.22
CA ALA A 452 -21.97 -11.07 -14.28
C ALA A 452 -21.66 -9.99 -15.35
N SER A 453 -22.23 -10.14 -16.56
CA SER A 453 -22.03 -9.16 -17.64
C SER A 453 -22.70 -7.82 -17.37
N HIS A 454 -23.89 -7.82 -16.77
CA HIS A 454 -24.60 -6.60 -16.38
C HIS A 454 -23.86 -5.87 -15.25
N PHE A 455 -23.41 -6.60 -14.23
CA PHE A 455 -22.66 -6.04 -13.11
C PHE A 455 -21.36 -5.37 -13.55
N LYS A 456 -20.57 -6.00 -14.42
CA LYS A 456 -19.34 -5.40 -14.97
C LYS A 456 -19.55 -4.04 -15.65
N ARG A 457 -20.74 -3.81 -16.24
CA ARG A 457 -21.06 -2.53 -16.90
C ARG A 457 -21.66 -1.49 -15.98
N ASN A 458 -22.36 -1.93 -14.91
CA ASN A 458 -23.19 -1.04 -14.10
C ASN A 458 -22.67 -0.84 -12.66
N ALA A 459 -21.67 -1.59 -12.22
CA ALA A 459 -21.01 -1.32 -10.95
C ALA A 459 -20.21 -0.01 -11.04
N GLU A 460 -20.44 0.90 -10.09
CA GLU A 460 -19.80 2.21 -10.04
C GLU A 460 -18.44 2.16 -9.31
N ALA A 461 -17.65 1.15 -9.62
CA ALA A 461 -16.31 0.95 -9.12
C ALA A 461 -15.26 1.01 -10.23
N GLY A 462 -14.02 1.28 -9.88
CA GLY A 462 -12.90 1.30 -10.82
C GLY A 462 -12.44 -0.10 -11.21
N MET A 463 -12.55 -1.06 -10.29
CA MET A 463 -12.18 -2.45 -10.47
C MET A 463 -13.34 -3.37 -10.08
N VAL A 464 -13.64 -4.35 -10.93
CA VAL A 464 -14.82 -5.21 -10.78
C VAL A 464 -14.42 -6.68 -10.88
N MET A 465 -14.78 -7.48 -9.88
CA MET A 465 -14.48 -8.89 -9.75
C MET A 465 -15.75 -9.75 -9.89
N VAL A 466 -15.63 -10.87 -10.58
CA VAL A 466 -16.71 -11.87 -10.71
C VAL A 466 -16.17 -13.21 -10.20
N ASN A 467 -16.80 -13.76 -9.16
CA ASN A 467 -16.40 -15.02 -8.51
C ASN A 467 -14.92 -15.02 -8.05
N LEU A 468 -14.42 -13.85 -7.67
CA LEU A 468 -13.06 -13.64 -7.17
C LEU A 468 -13.10 -12.72 -5.95
N PRO A 469 -12.11 -12.81 -5.04
CA PRO A 469 -11.93 -11.82 -3.99
C PRO A 469 -11.71 -10.41 -4.59
N THR A 470 -12.16 -9.38 -3.89
CA THR A 470 -11.96 -7.97 -4.30
C THR A 470 -10.52 -7.49 -4.14
N ALA A 471 -9.71 -8.22 -3.37
CA ALA A 471 -8.26 -8.05 -3.27
C ALA A 471 -7.54 -8.93 -4.32
N GLY A 472 -6.29 -8.58 -4.67
CA GLY A 472 -5.51 -9.38 -5.62
C GLY A 472 -5.53 -8.81 -7.05
N VAL A 473 -5.22 -7.53 -7.19
CA VAL A 473 -5.10 -6.85 -8.48
C VAL A 473 -3.73 -7.09 -9.09
N ASP A 474 -3.66 -7.35 -10.40
CA ASP A 474 -2.41 -7.58 -11.11
C ASP A 474 -1.58 -6.30 -11.27
N TYR A 475 -0.25 -6.45 -11.27
CA TYR A 475 0.70 -5.33 -11.30
C TYR A 475 0.79 -4.60 -12.65
N HIS A 476 0.38 -5.25 -13.75
CA HIS A 476 0.52 -4.74 -15.13
C HIS A 476 -0.74 -4.09 -15.69
N VAL A 477 -1.82 -4.06 -14.89
CA VAL A 477 -3.09 -3.43 -15.26
C VAL A 477 -3.34 -2.17 -14.42
N PRO A 478 -4.20 -1.24 -14.88
CA PRO A 478 -4.46 -0.01 -14.14
C PRO A 478 -5.15 -0.29 -12.81
N PHE A 479 -4.72 0.41 -11.78
CA PHE A 479 -5.31 0.45 -10.45
C PHE A 479 -5.97 1.81 -10.21
N GLY A 480 -7.12 1.82 -9.57
CA GLY A 480 -7.80 3.03 -9.12
C GLY A 480 -9.32 2.91 -9.15
N GLY A 481 -9.97 3.82 -8.44
CA GLY A 481 -11.40 3.84 -8.19
C GLY A 481 -12.15 4.91 -8.97
N ARG A 482 -13.37 5.16 -8.51
CA ARG A 482 -14.27 6.24 -8.91
C ARG A 482 -14.75 6.97 -7.65
N LYS A 483 -15.59 7.98 -7.81
CA LYS A 483 -16.19 8.73 -6.70
C LYS A 483 -15.12 9.25 -5.73
N GLY A 484 -15.32 9.08 -4.43
CA GLY A 484 -14.38 9.52 -3.39
C GLY A 484 -13.13 8.64 -3.21
N SER A 485 -13.01 7.52 -3.93
CA SER A 485 -11.87 6.60 -3.76
C SER A 485 -10.62 7.00 -4.54
N SER A 486 -10.73 7.72 -5.65
CA SER A 486 -9.57 8.12 -6.45
C SER A 486 -9.80 9.44 -7.15
N TYR A 487 -8.70 10.18 -7.36
CA TYR A 487 -8.70 11.39 -8.17
C TYR A 487 -7.42 11.48 -9.01
N GLY A 488 -7.56 11.87 -10.28
CA GLY A 488 -6.46 11.94 -11.22
C GLY A 488 -6.27 10.64 -12.02
N PRO A 489 -5.16 10.51 -12.77
CA PRO A 489 -4.85 9.35 -13.59
C PRO A 489 -4.68 8.07 -12.77
N ARG A 490 -4.87 6.91 -13.43
CA ARG A 490 -4.72 5.60 -12.79
C ARG A 490 -3.27 5.30 -12.42
N GLU A 491 -3.10 4.51 -11.37
CA GLU A 491 -1.82 3.91 -11.01
C GLU A 491 -1.62 2.57 -11.72
N GLN A 492 -0.42 2.07 -11.71
CA GLN A 492 0.03 0.79 -12.26
C GLN A 492 -0.21 0.62 -13.78
N GLY A 493 0.37 -0.43 -14.33
CA GLY A 493 0.34 -0.68 -15.75
C GLY A 493 0.83 0.51 -16.58
N ARG A 494 0.73 0.43 -17.88
CA ARG A 494 1.15 1.53 -18.77
C ARG A 494 0.34 2.83 -18.59
N TYR A 495 -0.84 2.77 -17.95
CA TYR A 495 -1.68 3.95 -17.71
C TYR A 495 -1.05 4.93 -16.70
N ALA A 496 -0.11 4.47 -15.87
CA ALA A 496 0.66 5.34 -14.98
C ALA A 496 1.39 6.45 -15.73
N GLN A 497 1.72 6.26 -17.02
CA GLN A 497 2.33 7.30 -17.87
C GLN A 497 1.54 8.61 -17.89
N GLU A 498 0.22 8.56 -17.77
CA GLU A 498 -0.65 9.74 -17.81
C GLU A 498 -0.39 10.69 -16.63
N PHE A 499 0.03 10.13 -15.49
CA PHE A 499 0.42 10.96 -14.36
C PHE A 499 1.86 11.46 -14.47
N TYR A 500 2.79 10.60 -14.84
CA TYR A 500 4.23 10.88 -14.79
C TYR A 500 4.78 11.58 -16.04
N THR A 501 3.93 11.87 -17.03
CA THR A 501 4.33 12.58 -18.25
C THR A 501 3.40 13.73 -18.59
N ILE A 502 3.93 14.63 -19.43
CA ILE A 502 3.20 15.74 -20.04
C ILE A 502 3.34 15.62 -21.56
N VAL A 503 2.28 15.91 -22.28
CA VAL A 503 2.28 15.87 -23.76
C VAL A 503 2.81 17.20 -24.29
N LYS A 504 3.76 17.14 -25.22
CA LYS A 504 4.26 18.28 -26.00
C LYS A 504 3.96 18.04 -27.48
N THR A 505 3.43 19.06 -28.15
CA THR A 505 3.24 19.07 -29.60
C THR A 505 4.26 20.03 -30.23
N ALA A 506 5.06 19.52 -31.15
CA ALA A 506 6.02 20.31 -31.93
C ALA A 506 5.59 20.38 -33.39
N TYR A 507 5.70 21.56 -33.97
CA TYR A 507 5.44 21.81 -35.37
C TYR A 507 6.73 22.19 -36.07
N ALA A 508 7.03 21.58 -37.22
CA ALA A 508 8.20 21.93 -38.03
C ALA A 508 7.76 22.15 -39.48
N PHE A 509 8.26 23.22 -40.07
CA PHE A 509 8.12 23.52 -41.49
C PHE A 509 9.46 23.36 -42.18
N ASP A 510 9.56 22.53 -43.22
CA ASP A 510 10.80 22.43 -44.02
C ASP A 510 10.85 23.54 -45.06
N LEU A 511 11.70 24.52 -44.78
CA LEU A 511 11.95 25.68 -45.65
C LEU A 511 12.56 25.32 -47.02
N ASN A 512 13.14 24.14 -47.12
CA ASN A 512 13.91 23.72 -48.29
C ASN A 512 13.15 22.66 -49.14
N ASP A 513 11.96 22.24 -48.72
CA ASP A 513 11.15 21.29 -49.49
C ASP A 513 10.64 21.96 -50.79
N PRO A 514 11.13 21.54 -51.96
CA PRO A 514 10.76 22.16 -53.23
C PRO A 514 9.31 21.87 -53.66
N TYR A 515 8.65 20.92 -53.02
CA TYR A 515 7.28 20.48 -53.35
C TYR A 515 6.19 21.11 -52.48
N VAL A 516 6.61 21.93 -51.49
CA VAL A 516 5.65 22.57 -50.59
C VAL A 516 5.59 24.07 -50.87
N PRO A 517 4.38 24.64 -51.10
CA PRO A 517 4.23 26.10 -51.22
C PRO A 517 4.72 26.81 -49.97
N LYS A 518 5.59 27.82 -50.15
CA LYS A 518 6.03 28.64 -49.02
C LYS A 518 4.81 29.35 -48.41
N PRO A 519 4.73 29.44 -47.06
CA PRO A 519 3.66 30.20 -46.43
C PRO A 519 3.73 31.67 -46.87
N THR A 520 2.57 32.17 -47.28
CA THR A 520 2.35 33.58 -47.65
C THR A 520 2.34 34.44 -46.41
#